data_5f0c51a1dc827c996ae879cf68cd2997
#
_entry.id   5f0c51a1dc827c996ae879cf68cd2997
#
_cell.length_a   1.000
_cell.length_b   1.000
_cell.length_c   1.000
_cell.angle_alpha   90.00
_cell.angle_beta   90.00
_cell.angle_gamma   90.00
#
_symmetry.space_group_name_H-M   'P 1'
#
loop_
_entity.id
_entity.type
_entity.pdbx_description
1 polymer ?
#
loop_
_entity_poly.entity_id
_entity_poly.type
_entity_poly.pdbx_seq_one_letter_code
_entity_poly.pdbx_strand_id
1 'polypeptide(L)'
;MSGVRQTGGTLVITGAAVLSPHTDSAAGDTVAIAEGRIRAVGQRSDVLSQLSGAAPTVVEVAGGCLLPGFVDPHNHLLATGETMVGVDAGFPAVRSIAELAAAVGEATLAQPPGSWVRGHRMDFAKYPEGRLPCAADLDAVSPDHPVIVFHKSGHSAVVNSVALRLAGDKVHRDPDGGYFTRDAAGRATGYCGDAAMDRVFPRAVEIGCHGPNFHFDASADELRHALDVGMDAYLAAGITTVCDPQVTRRELTTYLGARRDNALRLRVVAMPLSNNLAALREAGVTGPFGDEWFRIGAMKFYCDGALTSGTALFREGYAEGSLTKGLLFWQPEQLRDLVGEAMAEGWQVGIHAQGDLGIEYALAAIQEGIASTGSPHRHRIEHCGYPTAGQQDRIAALGVVPVNQPNFLVESGDDLCRTLGDRVHGLQPLRSELDRQILAVLSSDSFVSNFRPLTTLSSAMARTTPNGLVVGPDERLTFQQALRAHTLAPAEALSMDHLIGSVEPGKLGDLLYFDTDLRTRSASELAALAPSATLVDGTVVAGTLTPGG
;
A
#
# COMPACT_ATOMS: atom_id res chain seq x y z
N MET A 1 20.40 -14.71 8.05
CA MET A 1 21.44 -15.45 7.30
C MET A 1 21.70 -14.66 6.02
N SER A 2 22.92 -14.16 5.80
CA SER A 2 23.28 -13.40 4.59
C SER A 2 23.20 -14.33 3.38
N GLY A 3 22.18 -14.16 2.53
CA GLY A 3 22.08 -14.85 1.26
C GLY A 3 23.26 -14.45 0.36
N VAL A 4 24.15 -15.37 0.11
CA VAL A 4 25.22 -15.23 -0.86
C VAL A 4 24.55 -15.08 -2.23
N ARG A 5 24.66 -13.91 -2.88
CA ARG A 5 24.31 -13.77 -4.30
C ARG A 5 25.12 -14.81 -5.08
N GLN A 6 24.46 -15.83 -5.63
CA GLN A 6 25.10 -16.78 -6.55
C GLN A 6 25.44 -16.01 -7.84
N THR A 7 26.64 -15.48 -7.90
CA THR A 7 27.21 -14.91 -9.14
C THR A 7 27.73 -16.06 -9.99
N GLY A 8 27.02 -16.40 -11.09
CA GLY A 8 27.61 -17.11 -12.20
C GLY A 8 27.01 -18.46 -12.63
N GLY A 9 25.87 -18.91 -12.09
CA GLY A 9 25.22 -20.17 -12.51
C GLY A 9 23.83 -19.97 -13.12
N THR A 10 23.40 -20.90 -13.99
CA THR A 10 22.01 -20.97 -14.46
C THR A 10 21.20 -21.81 -13.48
N LEU A 11 20.11 -21.26 -12.96
CA LEU A 11 19.08 -21.97 -12.17
C LEU A 11 17.97 -22.42 -13.10
N VAL A 12 17.58 -23.69 -13.05
CA VAL A 12 16.38 -24.22 -13.73
C VAL A 12 15.43 -24.73 -12.68
N ILE A 13 14.21 -24.23 -12.66
CA ILE A 13 13.11 -24.71 -11.81
C ILE A 13 12.15 -25.45 -12.73
N THR A 14 11.85 -26.71 -12.44
CA THR A 14 11.01 -27.57 -13.29
C THR A 14 10.01 -28.37 -12.46
N GLY A 15 8.90 -28.78 -13.06
CA GLY A 15 7.87 -29.62 -12.44
C GLY A 15 6.68 -28.84 -11.85
N ALA A 16 6.60 -27.52 -12.05
CA ALA A 16 5.48 -26.69 -11.62
C ALA A 16 4.85 -25.95 -12.80
N ALA A 17 3.52 -25.79 -12.82
CA ALA A 17 2.83 -25.02 -13.87
C ALA A 17 3.25 -23.54 -13.84
N VAL A 18 3.82 -23.03 -14.93
CA VAL A 18 4.20 -21.61 -15.04
C VAL A 18 2.95 -20.79 -15.40
N LEU A 19 2.43 -20.02 -14.45
CA LEU A 19 1.23 -19.21 -14.66
C LEU A 19 1.58 -17.91 -15.38
N SER A 20 0.77 -17.58 -16.37
CA SER A 20 0.88 -16.36 -17.16
C SER A 20 -0.22 -15.37 -16.78
N PRO A 21 0.08 -14.08 -16.57
CA PRO A 21 -0.98 -13.07 -16.39
C PRO A 21 -1.74 -12.73 -17.69
N HIS A 22 -1.35 -13.31 -18.82
CA HIS A 22 -1.97 -13.08 -20.13
C HIS A 22 -3.06 -14.10 -20.48
N THR A 23 -2.95 -15.32 -19.97
CA THR A 23 -3.83 -16.44 -20.35
C THR A 23 -4.12 -17.36 -19.15
N ASP A 24 -5.25 -18.06 -19.20
CA ASP A 24 -5.60 -19.09 -18.21
C ASP A 24 -4.72 -20.35 -18.33
N SER A 25 -4.04 -20.53 -19.44
CA SER A 25 -3.17 -21.68 -19.70
C SER A 25 -1.78 -21.44 -19.12
N ALA A 26 -1.16 -22.51 -18.60
CA ALA A 26 0.24 -22.46 -18.21
C ALA A 26 1.16 -22.25 -19.42
N ALA A 27 2.19 -21.42 -19.27
CA ALA A 27 3.20 -21.18 -20.31
C ALA A 27 4.20 -22.34 -20.47
N GLY A 28 4.16 -23.33 -19.59
CA GLY A 28 5.04 -24.49 -19.52
C GLY A 28 5.12 -25.04 -18.11
N ASP A 29 6.15 -25.86 -17.86
CA ASP A 29 6.45 -26.47 -16.56
C ASP A 29 7.85 -26.12 -16.03
N THR A 30 8.60 -25.29 -16.77
CA THR A 30 10.02 -25.04 -16.52
C THR A 30 10.39 -23.59 -16.81
N VAL A 31 11.20 -23.01 -15.93
CA VAL A 31 11.81 -21.68 -16.07
C VAL A 31 13.33 -21.81 -15.87
N ALA A 32 14.10 -21.18 -16.75
CA ALA A 32 15.56 -21.03 -16.61
C ALA A 32 15.92 -19.58 -16.30
N ILE A 33 16.77 -19.36 -15.31
CA ILE A 33 17.23 -18.03 -14.86
C ILE A 33 18.75 -18.01 -14.87
N ALA A 34 19.33 -17.00 -15.47
CA ALA A 34 20.76 -16.73 -15.41
C ALA A 34 21.02 -15.23 -15.28
N GLU A 35 22.02 -14.85 -14.50
CA GLU A 35 22.38 -13.44 -14.25
C GLU A 35 21.19 -12.60 -13.80
N GLY A 36 20.36 -13.15 -12.93
CA GLY A 36 19.15 -12.48 -12.39
C GLY A 36 17.98 -12.35 -13.37
N ARG A 37 18.10 -12.90 -14.60
CA ARG A 37 17.06 -12.76 -15.64
C ARG A 37 16.55 -14.10 -16.14
N ILE A 38 15.27 -14.14 -16.47
CA ILE A 38 14.62 -15.27 -17.13
C ILE A 38 15.23 -15.42 -18.53
N ARG A 39 15.75 -16.60 -18.83
CA ARG A 39 16.38 -16.94 -20.13
C ARG A 39 15.44 -17.73 -21.02
N ALA A 40 14.68 -18.66 -20.43
CA ALA A 40 13.74 -19.48 -21.16
C ALA A 40 12.58 -19.91 -20.27
N VAL A 41 11.41 -20.10 -20.89
CA VAL A 41 10.17 -20.60 -20.28
C VAL A 41 9.54 -21.57 -21.25
N GLY A 42 9.05 -22.71 -20.78
CA GLY A 42 8.38 -23.69 -21.64
C GLY A 42 8.35 -25.09 -21.03
N GLN A 43 8.32 -26.09 -21.88
CA GLN A 43 8.48 -27.49 -21.47
C GLN A 43 9.96 -27.79 -21.14
N ARG A 44 10.20 -28.68 -20.17
CA ARG A 44 11.55 -29.01 -19.67
C ARG A 44 12.55 -29.32 -20.81
N SER A 45 12.17 -30.16 -21.77
CA SER A 45 13.04 -30.53 -22.90
C SER A 45 13.47 -29.29 -23.72
N ASP A 46 12.52 -28.41 -23.98
CA ASP A 46 12.73 -27.25 -24.82
C ASP A 46 13.60 -26.19 -24.12
N VAL A 47 13.33 -25.95 -22.83
CA VAL A 47 14.11 -25.05 -22.00
C VAL A 47 15.56 -25.54 -21.88
N LEU A 48 15.79 -26.81 -21.55
CA LEU A 48 17.15 -27.38 -21.42
C LEU A 48 17.91 -27.34 -22.75
N SER A 49 17.24 -27.52 -23.88
CA SER A 49 17.89 -27.48 -25.21
C SER A 49 18.39 -26.08 -25.60
N GLN A 50 17.80 -25.03 -25.04
CA GLN A 50 18.18 -23.63 -25.30
C GLN A 50 19.35 -23.16 -24.43
N LEU A 51 19.72 -23.92 -23.39
CA LEU A 51 20.80 -23.53 -22.49
C LEU A 51 22.14 -23.92 -23.06
N SER A 52 23.08 -22.98 -23.11
CA SER A 52 24.46 -23.18 -23.51
C SER A 52 25.40 -22.82 -22.35
N GLY A 53 26.58 -23.48 -22.29
CA GLY A 53 27.61 -23.17 -21.29
C GLY A 53 27.69 -24.22 -20.16
N ALA A 54 27.97 -23.75 -18.92
CA ALA A 54 28.11 -24.63 -17.77
C ALA A 54 26.78 -25.32 -17.41
N ALA A 55 26.87 -26.53 -16.86
CA ALA A 55 25.69 -27.31 -16.45
C ALA A 55 24.84 -26.48 -15.45
N PRO A 56 23.52 -26.35 -15.68
CA PRO A 56 22.64 -25.59 -14.79
C PRO A 56 22.43 -26.35 -13.46
N THR A 57 22.16 -25.58 -12.41
CA THR A 57 21.56 -26.13 -11.19
C THR A 57 20.07 -26.35 -11.46
N VAL A 58 19.67 -27.65 -11.48
CA VAL A 58 18.26 -28.01 -11.72
C VAL A 58 17.59 -28.32 -10.39
N VAL A 59 16.50 -27.61 -10.10
CA VAL A 59 15.61 -27.89 -8.96
C VAL A 59 14.29 -28.41 -9.53
N GLU A 60 14.03 -29.70 -9.31
CA GLU A 60 12.77 -30.34 -9.67
C GLU A 60 11.81 -30.27 -8.47
N VAL A 61 10.70 -29.52 -8.61
CA VAL A 61 9.70 -29.37 -7.55
C VAL A 61 8.53 -30.35 -7.74
N ALA A 62 7.80 -30.64 -6.66
CA ALA A 62 6.74 -31.66 -6.66
C ALA A 62 5.37 -31.11 -7.11
N GLY A 63 5.30 -30.50 -8.29
CA GLY A 63 4.05 -29.88 -8.79
C GLY A 63 3.85 -28.46 -8.31
N GLY A 64 2.58 -28.05 -8.18
CA GLY A 64 2.24 -26.68 -7.81
C GLY A 64 2.33 -25.67 -8.97
N CYS A 65 2.63 -24.41 -8.66
CA CYS A 65 2.76 -23.39 -9.69
C CYS A 65 3.88 -22.38 -9.42
N LEU A 66 4.43 -21.85 -10.53
CA LEU A 66 5.33 -20.71 -10.59
C LEU A 66 4.58 -19.50 -11.17
N LEU A 67 4.74 -18.34 -10.57
CA LEU A 67 4.18 -17.08 -11.07
C LEU A 67 5.17 -15.93 -10.86
N PRO A 68 4.98 -14.77 -11.53
CA PRO A 68 5.81 -13.62 -11.29
C PRO A 68 5.64 -13.12 -9.86
N GLY A 69 6.67 -12.48 -9.31
CA GLY A 69 6.57 -11.78 -8.03
C GLY A 69 5.40 -10.79 -8.03
N PHE A 70 4.67 -10.71 -6.91
CA PHE A 70 3.62 -9.72 -6.77
C PHE A 70 4.20 -8.31 -6.74
N VAL A 71 3.48 -7.40 -7.38
CA VAL A 71 3.77 -5.97 -7.39
C VAL A 71 2.68 -5.26 -6.61
N ASP A 72 3.05 -4.59 -5.52
CA ASP A 72 2.12 -3.77 -4.76
C ASP A 72 2.35 -2.28 -5.09
N PRO A 73 1.51 -1.67 -5.93
CA PRO A 73 1.74 -0.34 -6.47
C PRO A 73 1.33 0.80 -5.55
N HIS A 74 0.77 0.50 -4.38
CA HIS A 74 0.38 1.47 -3.36
C HIS A 74 0.44 0.85 -1.97
N ASN A 75 1.56 1.04 -1.29
CA ASN A 75 1.75 0.63 0.10
C ASN A 75 2.83 1.49 0.76
N HIS A 76 2.79 1.59 2.06
CA HIS A 76 3.74 2.37 2.85
C HIS A 76 4.75 1.42 3.51
N LEU A 77 5.74 0.93 2.75
CA LEU A 77 6.68 -0.12 3.21
C LEU A 77 7.35 0.23 4.54
N LEU A 78 7.93 1.43 4.65
CA LEU A 78 8.63 1.83 5.87
C LEU A 78 7.67 1.96 7.05
N ALA A 79 6.53 2.63 6.84
CA ALA A 79 5.50 2.77 7.89
C ALA A 79 4.92 1.40 8.31
N THR A 80 4.74 0.46 7.37
CA THR A 80 4.33 -0.91 7.69
C THR A 80 5.36 -1.59 8.59
N GLY A 81 6.65 -1.47 8.31
CA GLY A 81 7.71 -1.96 9.19
C GLY A 81 7.66 -1.31 10.56
N GLU A 82 7.44 0.01 10.64
CA GLU A 82 7.27 0.71 11.94
C GLU A 82 6.07 0.18 12.72
N THR A 83 4.96 -0.16 12.05
CA THR A 83 3.81 -0.77 12.75
C THR A 83 4.12 -2.14 13.33
N MET A 84 5.04 -2.87 12.72
CA MET A 84 5.44 -4.21 13.18
C MET A 84 6.43 -4.18 14.35
N VAL A 85 7.17 -3.08 14.52
CA VAL A 85 8.09 -2.90 15.66
C VAL A 85 7.47 -2.08 16.79
N GLY A 86 6.33 -1.42 16.57
CA GLY A 86 5.56 -0.67 17.57
C GLY A 86 4.53 -1.53 18.31
N VAL A 87 3.64 -0.88 19.08
CA VAL A 87 2.49 -1.53 19.71
C VAL A 87 1.45 -1.87 18.64
N ASP A 88 1.18 -3.15 18.43
CA ASP A 88 0.06 -3.58 17.58
C ASP A 88 -1.26 -3.38 18.33
N ALA A 89 -2.00 -2.33 18.00
CA ALA A 89 -3.33 -2.04 18.53
C ALA A 89 -4.47 -2.55 17.63
N GLY A 90 -4.14 -3.40 16.65
CA GLY A 90 -5.07 -3.89 15.64
C GLY A 90 -6.00 -4.98 16.14
N PHE A 91 -7.23 -5.00 15.61
CA PHE A 91 -8.14 -6.13 15.81
C PHE A 91 -7.65 -7.37 15.01
N PRO A 92 -7.72 -8.61 15.56
CA PRO A 92 -8.32 -9.01 16.84
C PRO A 92 -7.36 -9.06 18.03
N ALA A 93 -6.11 -8.58 17.90
CA ALA A 93 -5.14 -8.57 19.00
C ALA A 93 -5.60 -7.63 20.14
N VAL A 94 -6.18 -6.49 19.79
CA VAL A 94 -6.78 -5.52 20.71
C VAL A 94 -8.26 -5.35 20.37
N ARG A 95 -9.15 -5.67 21.31
CA ARG A 95 -10.60 -5.74 21.10
C ARG A 95 -11.41 -4.78 21.98
N SER A 96 -10.72 -3.97 22.82
CA SER A 96 -11.35 -3.03 23.73
C SER A 96 -10.37 -1.91 24.12
N ILE A 97 -10.90 -0.82 24.68
CA ILE A 97 -10.08 0.26 25.25
C ILE A 97 -9.21 -0.26 26.41
N ALA A 98 -9.71 -1.21 27.20
CA ALA A 98 -8.96 -1.82 28.28
C ALA A 98 -7.77 -2.65 27.75
N GLU A 99 -7.95 -3.43 26.69
CA GLU A 99 -6.86 -4.18 26.05
C GLU A 99 -5.87 -3.22 25.36
N LEU A 100 -6.32 -2.11 24.79
CA LEU A 100 -5.45 -1.05 24.25
C LEU A 100 -4.55 -0.47 25.35
N ALA A 101 -5.14 -0.11 26.51
CA ALA A 101 -4.37 0.39 27.64
C ALA A 101 -3.37 -0.65 28.14
N ALA A 102 -3.74 -1.92 28.23
CA ALA A 102 -2.84 -3.00 28.63
C ALA A 102 -1.64 -3.14 27.69
N ALA A 103 -1.87 -3.14 26.38
CA ALA A 103 -0.80 -3.24 25.37
C ALA A 103 0.16 -2.04 25.43
N VAL A 104 -0.35 -0.83 25.63
CA VAL A 104 0.46 0.37 25.85
C VAL A 104 1.26 0.25 27.15
N GLY A 105 0.63 -0.20 28.25
CA GLY A 105 1.29 -0.39 29.54
C GLY A 105 2.45 -1.40 29.47
N GLU A 106 2.29 -2.50 28.75
CA GLU A 106 3.37 -3.47 28.52
C GLU A 106 4.55 -2.82 27.78
N ALA A 107 4.27 -2.03 26.74
CA ALA A 107 5.31 -1.36 25.97
C ALA A 107 6.09 -0.31 26.79
N THR A 108 5.45 0.35 27.77
CA THR A 108 6.15 1.30 28.66
C THR A 108 7.22 0.63 29.52
N LEU A 109 7.01 -0.64 29.90
CA LEU A 109 7.97 -1.39 30.74
C LEU A 109 9.27 -1.73 29.99
N ALA A 110 9.22 -1.76 28.68
CA ALA A 110 10.36 -2.11 27.81
C ALA A 110 11.21 -0.90 27.43
N GLN A 111 10.80 0.33 27.76
CA GLN A 111 11.43 1.57 27.30
C GLN A 111 11.89 2.47 28.46
N PRO A 112 12.95 3.28 28.25
CA PRO A 112 13.37 4.26 29.25
C PRO A 112 12.26 5.30 29.52
N PRO A 113 12.08 5.75 30.77
CA PRO A 113 11.13 6.81 31.11
C PRO A 113 11.32 8.06 30.24
N GLY A 114 10.23 8.65 29.78
CA GLY A 114 10.21 9.81 28.89
C GLY A 114 10.30 9.46 27.39
N SER A 115 10.59 8.21 27.03
CA SER A 115 10.52 7.77 25.63
C SER A 115 9.08 7.73 25.13
N TRP A 116 8.89 8.01 23.85
CA TRP A 116 7.60 7.86 23.20
C TRP A 116 7.20 6.39 23.04
N VAL A 117 5.98 6.05 23.43
CA VAL A 117 5.33 4.79 23.08
C VAL A 117 4.45 5.01 21.86
N ARG A 118 4.73 4.27 20.79
CA ARG A 118 4.03 4.36 19.52
C ARG A 118 3.20 3.10 19.28
N GLY A 119 1.91 3.28 19.05
CA GLY A 119 1.00 2.21 18.66
C GLY A 119 0.37 2.49 17.29
N HIS A 120 -0.05 1.44 16.62
CA HIS A 120 -0.59 1.49 15.26
C HIS A 120 -1.77 0.56 15.09
N ARG A 121 -2.56 0.78 14.01
CA ARG A 121 -3.67 -0.08 13.59
C ARG A 121 -4.88 -0.11 14.50
N MET A 122 -5.01 0.82 15.47
CA MET A 122 -6.18 0.92 16.35
C MET A 122 -7.48 0.92 15.53
N ASP A 123 -8.44 0.10 15.92
CA ASP A 123 -9.76 -0.02 15.26
C ASP A 123 -10.89 0.09 16.30
N PHE A 124 -11.09 1.30 16.83
CA PHE A 124 -12.07 1.56 17.89
C PHE A 124 -13.52 1.28 17.46
N ALA A 125 -13.82 1.25 16.14
CA ALA A 125 -15.16 0.90 15.64
C ALA A 125 -15.57 -0.52 16.04
N LYS A 126 -14.60 -1.38 16.33
CA LYS A 126 -14.82 -2.78 16.78
C LYS A 126 -14.81 -2.94 18.30
N TYR A 127 -14.63 -1.83 19.04
CA TYR A 127 -14.58 -1.87 20.51
C TYR A 127 -15.99 -1.85 21.11
N PRO A 128 -16.27 -2.69 22.13
CA PRO A 128 -17.60 -2.79 22.75
C PRO A 128 -18.02 -1.52 23.49
N GLU A 129 -17.07 -0.64 23.84
CA GLU A 129 -17.36 0.61 24.55
C GLU A 129 -18.14 1.61 23.70
N GLY A 130 -18.17 1.48 22.36
CA GLY A 130 -18.95 2.30 21.45
C GLY A 130 -18.61 3.81 21.50
N ARG A 131 -17.40 4.14 21.92
CA ARG A 131 -16.87 5.51 22.01
C ARG A 131 -15.43 5.60 21.52
N LEU A 132 -14.99 6.81 21.22
CA LEU A 132 -13.59 7.09 20.93
C LEU A 132 -12.73 6.88 22.19
N PRO A 133 -11.52 6.31 22.07
CA PRO A 133 -10.52 6.34 23.12
C PRO A 133 -10.09 7.78 23.41
N CYS A 134 -9.68 8.04 24.64
CA CYS A 134 -9.23 9.36 25.08
C CYS A 134 -7.97 9.28 25.95
N ALA A 135 -7.36 10.42 26.26
CA ALA A 135 -6.14 10.49 27.05
C ALA A 135 -6.28 9.78 28.41
N ALA A 136 -7.43 9.95 29.07
CA ALA A 136 -7.67 9.33 30.38
C ALA A 136 -7.64 7.80 30.36
N ASP A 137 -7.93 7.18 29.21
CA ASP A 137 -7.86 5.72 29.07
C ASP A 137 -6.40 5.20 29.11
N LEU A 138 -5.43 6.04 28.75
CA LEU A 138 -4.01 5.70 28.65
C LEU A 138 -3.17 6.20 29.83
N ASP A 139 -3.63 7.23 30.54
CA ASP A 139 -2.84 7.94 31.55
C ASP A 139 -2.38 7.05 32.70
N ALA A 140 -3.23 6.12 33.15
CA ALA A 140 -2.92 5.25 34.29
C ALA A 140 -1.78 4.27 34.01
N VAL A 141 -1.61 3.87 32.75
CA VAL A 141 -0.61 2.87 32.31
C VAL A 141 0.66 3.50 31.73
N SER A 142 0.66 4.81 31.52
CA SER A 142 1.77 5.52 30.88
C SER A 142 2.07 6.89 31.54
N PRO A 143 2.22 6.96 32.89
CA PRO A 143 2.34 8.25 33.59
C PRO A 143 3.60 9.03 33.21
N ASP A 144 4.68 8.34 32.85
CA ASP A 144 6.01 8.91 32.59
C ASP A 144 6.38 8.88 31.09
N HIS A 145 5.50 8.36 30.25
CA HIS A 145 5.74 8.21 28.81
C HIS A 145 4.72 9.00 27.99
N PRO A 146 5.13 9.82 27.01
CA PRO A 146 4.22 10.29 25.99
C PRO A 146 3.78 9.11 25.09
N VAL A 147 2.49 9.03 24.82
CA VAL A 147 1.89 7.95 24.04
C VAL A 147 1.15 8.52 22.84
N ILE A 148 1.30 7.88 21.69
CA ILE A 148 0.43 8.05 20.53
C ILE A 148 0.05 6.67 19.96
N VAL A 149 -1.24 6.46 19.70
CA VAL A 149 -1.74 5.27 18.99
C VAL A 149 -2.52 5.71 17.77
N PHE A 150 -1.97 5.41 16.60
CA PHE A 150 -2.59 5.73 15.32
C PHE A 150 -3.74 4.78 15.00
N HIS A 151 -4.82 5.35 14.49
CA HIS A 151 -5.91 4.58 13.89
C HIS A 151 -5.41 3.88 12.62
N LYS A 152 -6.01 2.74 12.27
CA LYS A 152 -5.64 1.95 11.08
C LYS A 152 -5.67 2.74 9.76
N SER A 153 -6.50 3.78 9.67
CA SER A 153 -6.57 4.64 8.47
C SER A 153 -5.39 5.59 8.31
N GLY A 154 -4.54 5.78 9.33
CA GLY A 154 -3.53 6.82 9.34
C GLY A 154 -4.07 8.26 9.49
N HIS A 155 -5.39 8.46 9.46
CA HIS A 155 -6.05 9.77 9.49
C HIS A 155 -6.44 10.25 10.90
N SER A 156 -6.21 9.47 11.95
CA SER A 156 -6.49 9.87 13.32
C SER A 156 -5.63 9.13 14.32
N ALA A 157 -5.56 9.66 15.54
CA ALA A 157 -4.80 9.06 16.64
C ALA A 157 -5.41 9.41 17.99
N VAL A 158 -5.09 8.61 19.01
CA VAL A 158 -5.28 8.97 20.42
C VAL A 158 -3.93 9.18 21.08
N VAL A 159 -3.83 10.20 21.90
CA VAL A 159 -2.64 10.52 22.72
C VAL A 159 -3.00 10.62 24.19
N ASN A 160 -2.04 10.35 25.09
CA ASN A 160 -2.25 10.52 26.51
C ASN A 160 -2.02 11.97 26.98
N SER A 161 -2.28 12.26 28.26
CA SER A 161 -2.10 13.61 28.82
C SER A 161 -0.65 14.07 28.84
N VAL A 162 0.35 13.16 28.85
CA VAL A 162 1.77 13.53 28.73
C VAL A 162 2.03 14.15 27.37
N ALA A 163 1.57 13.52 26.31
CA ALA A 163 1.71 14.03 24.94
C ALA A 163 0.96 15.36 24.73
N LEU A 164 -0.28 15.49 25.28
CA LEU A 164 -1.02 16.77 25.22
C LEU A 164 -0.26 17.89 25.93
N ARG A 165 0.37 17.63 27.07
CA ARG A 165 1.20 18.64 27.79
C ARG A 165 2.43 19.04 26.98
N LEU A 166 3.09 18.09 26.30
CA LEU A 166 4.23 18.38 25.43
C LEU A 166 3.81 19.23 24.21
N ALA A 167 2.61 19.02 23.70
CA ALA A 167 2.06 19.82 22.60
C ALA A 167 1.72 21.26 23.02
N GLY A 168 1.41 21.50 24.32
CA GLY A 168 1.16 22.83 24.88
C GLY A 168 -0.04 23.54 24.26
N ASP A 169 0.12 24.81 23.92
CA ASP A 169 -0.98 25.65 23.37
C ASP A 169 -1.46 25.23 21.99
N LYS A 170 -0.69 24.37 21.30
CA LYS A 170 -1.03 23.92 19.92
C LYS A 170 -2.33 23.14 19.85
N VAL A 171 -2.82 22.57 20.97
CA VAL A 171 -4.05 21.77 21.04
C VAL A 171 -5.28 22.59 21.43
N HIS A 172 -5.15 23.90 21.71
CA HIS A 172 -6.27 24.75 22.14
C HIS A 172 -7.22 25.09 21.00
N ARG A 173 -6.77 25.05 19.75
CA ARG A 173 -7.57 25.32 18.55
C ARG A 173 -7.32 24.25 17.50
N ASP A 174 -8.37 23.96 16.74
CA ASP A 174 -8.25 23.08 15.60
C ASP A 174 -7.48 23.78 14.48
N PRO A 175 -6.57 23.07 13.78
CA PRO A 175 -5.96 23.58 12.55
C PRO A 175 -6.93 23.45 11.37
N ASP A 176 -6.66 24.18 10.30
CA ASP A 176 -7.34 23.96 9.03
C ASP A 176 -7.05 22.49 8.58
N GLY A 177 -8.10 21.78 8.16
CA GLY A 177 -8.01 20.40 7.75
C GLY A 177 -7.80 19.37 8.88
N GLY A 178 -8.04 19.73 10.16
CA GLY A 178 -7.93 18.80 11.29
C GLY A 178 -8.81 19.17 12.46
N TYR A 179 -8.96 18.25 13.42
CA TYR A 179 -9.81 18.45 14.60
C TYR A 179 -9.26 17.76 15.85
N PHE A 180 -9.61 18.33 17.02
CA PHE A 180 -9.49 17.69 18.32
C PHE A 180 -10.87 17.40 18.91
N THR A 181 -11.08 16.20 19.44
CA THR A 181 -12.25 15.97 20.30
C THR A 181 -12.09 16.75 21.61
N ARG A 182 -13.20 17.32 22.11
CA ARG A 182 -13.19 18.21 23.27
C ARG A 182 -14.21 17.80 24.32
N ASP A 183 -13.87 18.04 25.57
CA ASP A 183 -14.82 17.91 26.69
C ASP A 183 -15.79 19.10 26.77
N ALA A 184 -16.73 19.06 27.70
CA ALA A 184 -17.70 20.13 27.91
C ALA A 184 -17.06 21.49 28.29
N ALA A 185 -15.82 21.51 28.77
CA ALA A 185 -15.05 22.71 29.07
C ALA A 185 -14.20 23.19 27.87
N GLY A 186 -14.31 22.55 26.71
CA GLY A 186 -13.56 22.89 25.51
C GLY A 186 -12.11 22.38 25.48
N ARG A 187 -11.69 21.55 26.42
CA ARG A 187 -10.33 21.00 26.50
C ARG A 187 -10.20 19.77 25.59
N ALA A 188 -9.05 19.64 24.91
CA ALA A 188 -8.76 18.46 24.10
C ALA A 188 -8.76 17.18 24.97
N THR A 189 -9.47 16.16 24.50
CA THR A 189 -9.62 14.87 25.23
C THR A 189 -8.58 13.82 24.85
N GLY A 190 -7.70 14.14 23.88
CA GLY A 190 -6.62 13.25 23.42
C GLY A 190 -6.86 12.58 22.07
N TYR A 191 -8.08 12.50 21.58
CA TYR A 191 -8.33 12.03 20.21
C TYR A 191 -8.26 13.19 19.22
N CYS A 192 -7.57 12.98 18.09
CA CYS A 192 -7.38 13.99 17.05
C CYS A 192 -7.35 13.35 15.65
N GLY A 193 -7.67 14.13 14.63
CA GLY A 193 -7.70 13.70 13.24
C GLY A 193 -6.98 14.65 12.30
N ASP A 194 -6.47 14.07 11.22
CA ASP A 194 -5.82 14.72 10.08
C ASP A 194 -4.76 15.76 10.52
N ALA A 195 -4.78 17.00 10.05
CA ALA A 195 -3.78 18.03 10.37
C ALA A 195 -3.62 18.32 11.87
N ALA A 196 -4.56 17.89 12.73
CA ALA A 196 -4.42 18.06 14.18
C ALA A 196 -3.39 17.08 14.76
N MET A 197 -3.15 15.93 14.14
CA MET A 197 -2.12 14.98 14.57
C MET A 197 -0.73 15.61 14.56
N ASP A 198 -0.42 16.49 13.60
CA ASP A 198 0.86 17.20 13.50
C ASP A 198 1.24 18.00 14.73
N ARG A 199 0.28 18.26 15.61
CA ARG A 199 0.49 19.09 16.80
C ARG A 199 0.82 18.31 18.07
N VAL A 200 0.64 16.98 18.05
CA VAL A 200 0.67 16.14 19.26
C VAL A 200 1.82 15.14 19.32
N PHE A 201 2.64 15.01 18.29
CA PHE A 201 3.82 14.12 18.33
C PHE A 201 5.05 14.78 17.68
N PRO A 202 6.27 14.29 17.96
CA PRO A 202 7.48 14.71 17.28
C PRO A 202 7.48 14.17 15.86
N ARG A 203 7.23 15.06 14.89
CA ARG A 203 7.21 14.72 13.48
C ARG A 203 8.57 14.97 12.82
N ALA A 204 8.97 14.05 11.97
CA ALA A 204 10.20 14.16 11.19
C ALA A 204 10.12 15.24 10.10
N VAL A 205 8.91 15.57 9.67
CA VAL A 205 8.66 16.50 8.55
C VAL A 205 7.34 17.24 8.73
N GLU A 206 7.30 18.48 8.27
CA GLU A 206 6.06 19.25 8.15
C GLU A 206 5.52 19.10 6.72
N ILE A 207 4.30 18.57 6.60
CA ILE A 207 3.68 18.35 5.30
C ILE A 207 2.46 19.23 5.05
N GLY A 208 1.88 19.86 6.08
CA GLY A 208 0.75 20.78 5.95
C GLY A 208 -0.45 20.13 5.26
N CYS A 209 -0.99 20.82 4.25
CA CYS A 209 -2.14 20.32 3.47
C CYS A 209 -1.78 19.26 2.40
N HIS A 210 -0.54 18.78 2.37
CA HIS A 210 -0.13 17.79 1.37
C HIS A 210 -0.58 16.36 1.69
N GLY A 211 -1.17 16.11 2.86
CA GLY A 211 -1.72 14.81 3.25
C GLY A 211 -1.79 14.61 4.77
N PRO A 212 -2.26 13.45 5.24
CA PRO A 212 -2.19 13.06 6.65
C PRO A 212 -0.73 12.79 7.04
N ASN A 213 -0.31 13.24 8.23
CA ASN A 213 1.06 13.07 8.69
C ASN A 213 1.17 11.94 9.72
N PHE A 214 1.87 10.88 9.36
CA PHE A 214 2.24 9.76 10.23
C PHE A 214 3.77 9.56 10.31
N HIS A 215 4.55 10.55 9.88
CA HIS A 215 6.01 10.50 9.85
C HIS A 215 6.59 10.86 11.21
N PHE A 216 6.66 9.88 12.09
CA PHE A 216 7.26 10.05 13.40
C PHE A 216 8.78 10.29 13.29
N ASP A 217 9.32 11.17 14.15
CA ASP A 217 10.76 11.40 14.24
C ASP A 217 11.44 10.20 14.89
N ALA A 218 12.26 9.50 14.10
CA ALA A 218 12.97 8.30 14.50
C ALA A 218 14.42 8.35 14.01
N SER A 219 15.32 7.68 14.74
CA SER A 219 16.73 7.58 14.35
C SER A 219 16.91 6.78 13.05
N ALA A 220 18.06 6.98 12.39
CA ALA A 220 18.38 6.24 11.17
C ALA A 220 18.42 4.72 11.41
N ASP A 221 18.87 4.27 12.58
CA ASP A 221 18.94 2.86 12.94
C ASP A 221 17.54 2.26 13.16
N GLU A 222 16.62 2.99 13.82
CA GLU A 222 15.23 2.57 13.98
C GLU A 222 14.52 2.45 12.62
N LEU A 223 14.69 3.44 11.75
CA LEU A 223 14.10 3.42 10.41
C LEU A 223 14.67 2.27 9.55
N ARG A 224 15.98 2.02 9.69
CA ARG A 224 16.60 0.90 8.99
C ARG A 224 16.09 -0.45 9.50
N HIS A 225 15.95 -0.62 10.81
CA HIS A 225 15.38 -1.81 11.40
C HIS A 225 13.92 -2.02 10.95
N ALA A 226 13.10 -0.97 10.96
CA ALA A 226 11.74 -1.02 10.47
C ALA A 226 11.67 -1.43 8.98
N LEU A 227 12.55 -0.86 8.14
CA LEU A 227 12.65 -1.23 6.74
C LEU A 227 12.99 -2.73 6.57
N ASP A 228 13.96 -3.23 7.33
CA ASP A 228 14.37 -4.63 7.26
C ASP A 228 13.23 -5.59 7.67
N VAL A 229 12.50 -5.26 8.74
CA VAL A 229 11.31 -6.01 9.19
C VAL A 229 10.20 -5.99 8.14
N GLY A 230 9.91 -4.82 7.56
CA GLY A 230 8.91 -4.67 6.50
C GLY A 230 9.26 -5.48 5.25
N MET A 231 10.53 -5.43 4.81
CA MET A 231 10.99 -6.23 3.67
C MET A 231 10.88 -7.73 3.94
N ASP A 232 11.24 -8.21 5.13
CA ASP A 232 11.10 -9.62 5.49
C ASP A 232 9.64 -10.10 5.39
N ALA A 233 8.72 -9.31 5.92
CA ALA A 233 7.30 -9.63 5.90
C ALA A 233 6.73 -9.63 4.47
N TYR A 234 7.11 -8.66 3.65
CA TYR A 234 6.64 -8.55 2.27
C TYR A 234 7.17 -9.68 1.39
N LEU A 235 8.46 -9.99 1.49
CA LEU A 235 9.06 -11.11 0.77
C LEU A 235 8.45 -12.46 1.18
N ALA A 236 8.15 -12.65 2.46
CA ALA A 236 7.44 -13.85 2.93
C ALA A 236 6.01 -13.95 2.37
N ALA A 237 5.38 -12.82 2.03
CA ALA A 237 4.08 -12.77 1.37
C ALA A 237 4.16 -12.84 -0.17
N GLY A 238 5.36 -12.82 -0.75
CA GLY A 238 5.59 -12.88 -2.19
C GLY A 238 5.61 -11.52 -2.90
N ILE A 239 5.67 -10.41 -2.18
CA ILE A 239 5.82 -9.08 -2.78
C ILE A 239 7.29 -8.86 -3.09
N THR A 240 7.62 -8.70 -4.37
CA THR A 240 8.99 -8.45 -4.84
C THR A 240 9.22 -7.02 -5.29
N THR A 241 8.15 -6.28 -5.55
CA THR A 241 8.19 -4.87 -5.93
C THR A 241 7.09 -4.09 -5.21
N VAL A 242 7.46 -2.95 -4.66
CA VAL A 242 6.54 -2.03 -3.98
C VAL A 242 6.60 -0.64 -4.59
N CYS A 243 5.48 0.08 -4.51
CA CYS A 243 5.47 1.52 -4.72
C CYS A 243 4.98 2.19 -3.44
N ASP A 244 5.87 2.96 -2.81
CA ASP A 244 5.58 3.67 -1.57
C ASP A 244 5.12 5.10 -1.90
N PRO A 245 3.83 5.41 -1.75
CA PRO A 245 3.32 6.77 -1.86
C PRO A 245 3.58 7.54 -0.57
N GLN A 246 3.70 8.85 -0.65
CA GLN A 246 3.96 9.73 0.50
C GLN A 246 5.41 9.65 1.04
N VAL A 247 6.36 9.43 0.14
CA VAL A 247 7.77 9.47 0.46
C VAL A 247 8.22 10.91 0.73
N THR A 248 8.72 11.12 1.94
CA THR A 248 9.36 12.38 2.37
C THR A 248 10.89 12.23 2.41
N ARG A 249 11.59 13.25 2.88
CA ARG A 249 13.04 13.17 3.10
C ARG A 249 13.43 11.96 3.96
N ARG A 250 12.60 11.59 4.95
CA ARG A 250 12.84 10.50 5.89
C ARG A 250 12.93 9.14 5.16
N GLU A 251 11.88 8.82 4.41
CA GLU A 251 11.78 7.58 3.62
C GLU A 251 12.85 7.54 2.55
N LEU A 252 12.99 8.65 1.82
CA LEU A 252 13.97 8.76 0.72
C LEU A 252 15.40 8.51 1.23
N THR A 253 15.79 9.11 2.35
CA THR A 253 17.11 8.91 2.96
C THR A 253 17.33 7.45 3.36
N THR A 254 16.30 6.81 3.93
CA THR A 254 16.35 5.40 4.36
C THR A 254 16.50 4.47 3.16
N TYR A 255 15.68 4.64 2.11
CA TYR A 255 15.76 3.82 0.90
C TYR A 255 17.07 3.99 0.14
N LEU A 256 17.53 5.24 -0.05
CA LEU A 256 18.80 5.53 -0.71
C LEU A 256 19.99 4.98 0.09
N GLY A 257 19.95 5.06 1.42
CA GLY A 257 20.93 4.43 2.29
C GLY A 257 20.97 2.92 2.09
N ALA A 258 19.80 2.25 2.16
CA ALA A 258 19.69 0.81 1.91
C ALA A 258 20.13 0.41 0.50
N ARG A 259 19.82 1.24 -0.53
CA ARG A 259 20.25 1.00 -1.91
C ARG A 259 21.78 1.08 -2.05
N ARG A 260 22.39 2.12 -1.48
CA ARG A 260 23.85 2.32 -1.47
C ARG A 260 24.58 1.14 -0.81
N ASP A 261 24.01 0.61 0.28
CA ASP A 261 24.57 -0.49 1.05
C ASP A 261 24.27 -1.87 0.42
N ASN A 262 23.60 -1.93 -0.74
CA ASN A 262 23.09 -3.14 -1.40
C ASN A 262 22.20 -3.99 -0.48
N ALA A 263 21.42 -3.36 0.35
CA ALA A 263 20.60 -4.00 1.37
C ALA A 263 19.10 -3.98 1.05
N LEU A 264 18.68 -3.38 -0.06
CA LEU A 264 17.34 -3.60 -0.59
C LEU A 264 17.21 -5.04 -1.07
N ARG A 265 16.21 -5.75 -0.56
CA ARG A 265 15.92 -7.15 -0.89
C ARG A 265 14.69 -7.32 -1.76
N LEU A 266 13.92 -6.24 -1.95
CA LEU A 266 12.83 -6.07 -2.90
C LEU A 266 13.01 -4.74 -3.63
N ARG A 267 12.26 -4.55 -4.73
CA ARG A 267 12.34 -3.34 -5.54
C ARG A 267 11.42 -2.27 -4.98
N VAL A 268 11.92 -1.04 -4.90
CA VAL A 268 11.19 0.10 -4.35
C VAL A 268 11.00 1.18 -5.41
N VAL A 269 9.76 1.55 -5.66
CA VAL A 269 9.38 2.76 -6.39
C VAL A 269 8.89 3.78 -5.37
N ALA A 270 9.61 4.88 -5.22
CA ALA A 270 9.23 5.94 -4.30
C ALA A 270 8.34 6.97 -5.02
N MET A 271 7.22 7.34 -4.40
CA MET A 271 6.39 8.48 -4.84
C MET A 271 6.61 9.64 -3.86
N PRO A 272 7.45 10.64 -4.21
CA PRO A 272 7.62 11.80 -3.36
C PRO A 272 6.29 12.51 -3.13
N LEU A 273 6.05 12.91 -1.89
CA LEU A 273 4.90 13.74 -1.55
C LEU A 273 5.07 15.13 -2.15
N SER A 274 4.00 15.74 -2.60
CA SER A 274 3.97 17.02 -3.34
C SER A 274 4.62 18.20 -2.59
N ASN A 275 4.77 18.15 -1.25
CA ASN A 275 5.56 19.13 -0.50
C ASN A 275 7.05 19.16 -0.89
N ASN A 276 7.57 18.10 -1.54
CA ASN A 276 8.95 18.03 -2.00
C ASN A 276 9.16 18.57 -3.43
N LEU A 277 8.09 18.93 -4.16
CA LEU A 277 8.18 19.33 -5.56
C LEU A 277 9.16 20.49 -5.77
N ALA A 278 9.05 21.54 -4.96
CA ALA A 278 9.94 22.71 -5.04
C ALA A 278 11.41 22.35 -4.77
N ALA A 279 11.68 21.50 -3.78
CA ALA A 279 13.03 21.08 -3.44
C ALA A 279 13.66 20.18 -4.53
N LEU A 280 12.86 19.28 -5.13
CA LEU A 280 13.31 18.46 -6.25
C LEU A 280 13.63 19.32 -7.48
N ARG A 281 12.79 20.29 -7.81
CA ARG A 281 13.02 21.29 -8.86
C ARG A 281 14.32 22.06 -8.64
N GLU A 282 14.53 22.57 -7.43
CA GLU A 282 15.73 23.31 -7.07
C GLU A 282 17.00 22.47 -7.17
N ALA A 283 16.89 21.17 -6.87
CA ALA A 283 17.97 20.20 -7.06
C ALA A 283 18.16 19.74 -8.51
N GLY A 284 17.33 20.21 -9.47
CA GLY A 284 17.37 19.81 -10.87
C GLY A 284 16.82 18.41 -11.14
N VAL A 285 16.02 17.86 -10.22
CA VAL A 285 15.38 16.55 -10.36
C VAL A 285 13.99 16.73 -10.96
N THR A 286 13.79 16.21 -12.16
CA THR A 286 12.55 16.32 -12.92
C THR A 286 12.15 14.96 -13.48
N GLY A 287 10.89 14.58 -13.30
CA GLY A 287 10.34 13.34 -13.81
C GLY A 287 10.83 12.05 -13.13
N PRO A 288 10.28 10.90 -13.50
CA PRO A 288 10.68 9.61 -12.95
C PRO A 288 12.10 9.20 -13.38
N PHE A 289 12.91 8.68 -12.45
CA PHE A 289 14.24 8.16 -12.74
C PHE A 289 14.68 7.11 -11.70
N GLY A 290 15.71 6.34 -12.02
CA GLY A 290 16.30 5.35 -11.12
C GLY A 290 16.77 4.10 -11.84
N ASP A 291 17.01 3.05 -11.07
CA ASP A 291 17.43 1.74 -11.58
C ASP A 291 16.38 0.65 -11.31
N GLU A 292 16.76 -0.62 -11.49
CA GLU A 292 15.88 -1.78 -11.30
C GLU A 292 15.54 -2.03 -9.81
N TRP A 293 16.32 -1.50 -8.86
CA TRP A 293 16.16 -1.73 -7.43
C TRP A 293 15.49 -0.57 -6.69
N PHE A 294 15.82 0.65 -7.11
CA PHE A 294 15.25 1.86 -6.55
C PHE A 294 15.01 2.89 -7.62
N ARG A 295 13.82 3.44 -7.66
CA ARG A 295 13.49 4.55 -8.55
C ARG A 295 12.51 5.52 -7.89
N ILE A 296 12.60 6.77 -8.30
CA ILE A 296 11.57 7.76 -8.03
C ILE A 296 10.55 7.66 -9.16
N GLY A 297 9.29 7.47 -8.80
CA GLY A 297 8.16 7.29 -9.71
C GLY A 297 7.31 8.54 -9.82
N ALA A 298 6.00 8.39 -9.57
CA ALA A 298 5.02 9.48 -9.62
C ALA A 298 5.17 10.45 -8.44
N MET A 299 4.74 11.71 -8.63
CA MET A 299 4.52 12.66 -7.55
C MET A 299 3.16 12.39 -6.88
N LYS A 300 3.13 12.30 -5.54
CA LYS A 300 1.92 12.04 -4.75
C LYS A 300 1.21 13.33 -4.36
N PHE A 301 -0.09 13.35 -4.58
CA PHE A 301 -1.01 14.42 -4.15
C PHE A 301 -2.17 13.84 -3.36
N TYR A 302 -2.79 14.68 -2.53
CA TYR A 302 -4.04 14.38 -1.84
C TYR A 302 -5.12 15.37 -2.28
N CYS A 303 -6.31 14.85 -2.63
CA CYS A 303 -7.48 15.66 -2.95
C CYS A 303 -8.44 15.71 -1.76
N ASP A 304 -8.93 14.54 -1.33
CA ASP A 304 -9.91 14.41 -0.27
C ASP A 304 -9.45 13.47 0.85
N GLY A 305 -10.31 13.22 1.82
CA GLY A 305 -10.07 12.27 2.91
C GLY A 305 -10.39 10.83 2.55
N ALA A 306 -10.55 9.94 3.56
CA ALA A 306 -10.69 8.50 3.39
C ALA A 306 -12.12 8.00 3.66
N LEU A 307 -12.53 6.95 2.92
CA LEU A 307 -13.79 6.22 3.12
C LEU A 307 -13.91 5.64 4.53
N THR A 308 -12.85 5.00 5.00
CA THR A 308 -12.83 4.30 6.29
C THR A 308 -12.87 5.23 7.51
N SER A 309 -12.53 6.50 7.33
CA SER A 309 -12.66 7.55 8.35
C SER A 309 -13.88 8.45 8.16
N GLY A 310 -14.69 8.22 7.10
CA GLY A 310 -15.86 9.04 6.80
C GLY A 310 -15.51 10.47 6.35
N THR A 311 -14.33 10.68 5.77
CA THR A 311 -13.84 12.00 5.34
C THR A 311 -13.64 12.12 3.83
N ALA A 312 -13.85 11.06 3.05
CA ALA A 312 -13.89 11.12 1.59
C ALA A 312 -15.00 12.08 1.11
N LEU A 313 -14.75 12.84 0.05
CA LEU A 313 -15.66 13.90 -0.39
C LEU A 313 -16.71 13.42 -1.38
N PHE A 314 -17.97 13.39 -0.94
CA PHE A 314 -19.13 13.02 -1.76
C PHE A 314 -20.03 14.21 -2.09
N ARG A 315 -20.62 14.25 -3.28
CA ARG A 315 -21.65 15.23 -3.67
C ARG A 315 -22.86 15.18 -2.74
N GLU A 316 -23.32 13.99 -2.42
CA GLU A 316 -24.52 13.78 -1.61
C GLU A 316 -24.22 13.59 -0.11
N GLY A 317 -22.92 13.63 0.28
CA GLY A 317 -22.49 13.35 1.65
C GLY A 317 -22.66 11.86 2.03
N TYR A 318 -22.70 11.57 3.31
CA TYR A 318 -22.85 10.21 3.85
C TYR A 318 -24.29 9.94 4.28
N ALA A 319 -24.69 8.66 4.33
CA ALA A 319 -26.02 8.27 4.80
C ALA A 319 -26.14 8.45 6.32
N GLU A 320 -25.18 7.88 7.09
CA GLU A 320 -25.12 7.97 8.56
C GLU A 320 -23.68 7.88 9.06
N GLY A 321 -23.45 8.40 10.27
CA GLY A 321 -22.28 8.08 11.10
C GLY A 321 -20.97 8.74 10.71
N SER A 322 -20.94 9.62 9.72
CA SER A 322 -19.76 10.42 9.43
C SER A 322 -19.69 11.65 10.34
N LEU A 323 -18.49 11.96 10.82
CA LEU A 323 -18.21 13.19 11.59
C LEU A 323 -18.14 14.42 10.70
N THR A 324 -18.01 14.23 9.38
CA THR A 324 -17.86 15.31 8.38
C THR A 324 -18.69 15.00 7.13
N LYS A 325 -18.82 15.98 6.24
CA LYS A 325 -19.40 15.80 4.89
C LYS A 325 -18.34 15.44 3.84
N GLY A 326 -17.12 15.17 4.27
CA GLY A 326 -15.92 15.04 3.48
C GLY A 326 -14.96 16.21 3.72
N LEU A 327 -13.68 16.00 3.44
CA LEU A 327 -12.61 16.98 3.58
C LEU A 327 -11.91 17.19 2.23
N LEU A 328 -11.41 18.40 2.00
CA LEU A 328 -10.47 18.73 0.94
C LEU A 328 -9.14 19.12 1.57
N PHE A 329 -8.04 18.58 1.04
CA PHE A 329 -6.70 19.05 1.36
C PHE A 329 -6.37 20.36 0.64
N TRP A 330 -6.90 20.53 -0.57
CA TRP A 330 -6.70 21.69 -1.43
C TRP A 330 -8.01 22.16 -2.04
N GLN A 331 -8.15 23.48 -2.23
CA GLN A 331 -9.22 23.95 -3.09
C GLN A 331 -8.98 23.46 -4.53
N PRO A 332 -10.02 23.20 -5.33
CA PRO A 332 -9.87 22.59 -6.66
C PRO A 332 -8.92 23.34 -7.58
N GLU A 333 -8.88 24.67 -7.52
CA GLU A 333 -7.97 25.50 -8.31
C GLU A 333 -6.52 25.30 -7.89
N GLN A 334 -6.25 25.26 -6.59
CA GLN A 334 -4.91 25.03 -6.04
C GLN A 334 -4.38 23.62 -6.41
N LEU A 335 -5.25 22.60 -6.34
CA LEU A 335 -4.89 21.25 -6.76
C LEU A 335 -4.49 21.21 -8.24
N ARG A 336 -5.27 21.89 -9.11
CA ARG A 336 -4.98 21.97 -10.55
C ARG A 336 -3.63 22.64 -10.82
N ASP A 337 -3.35 23.75 -10.15
CA ASP A 337 -2.08 24.48 -10.29
C ASP A 337 -0.90 23.58 -9.89
N LEU A 338 -0.96 22.95 -8.72
CA LEU A 338 0.11 22.06 -8.20
C LEU A 338 0.33 20.84 -9.09
N VAL A 339 -0.74 20.19 -9.55
CA VAL A 339 -0.67 19.04 -10.46
C VAL A 339 -0.11 19.48 -11.81
N GLY A 340 -0.56 20.63 -12.34
CA GLY A 340 -0.07 21.21 -13.59
C GLY A 340 1.42 21.51 -13.55
N GLU A 341 1.93 22.08 -12.44
CA GLU A 341 3.36 22.32 -12.23
C GLU A 341 4.17 21.01 -12.27
N ALA A 342 3.73 19.98 -11.55
CA ALA A 342 4.42 18.70 -11.54
C ALA A 342 4.44 18.06 -12.94
N MET A 343 3.32 18.10 -13.66
CA MET A 343 3.23 17.56 -15.01
C MET A 343 4.09 18.33 -16.02
N ALA A 344 4.21 19.65 -15.88
CA ALA A 344 5.08 20.49 -16.69
C ALA A 344 6.57 20.16 -16.50
N GLU A 345 6.95 19.61 -15.33
CA GLU A 345 8.29 19.10 -15.03
C GLU A 345 8.49 17.63 -15.43
N GLY A 346 7.54 17.04 -16.14
CA GLY A 346 7.66 15.66 -16.63
C GLY A 346 7.28 14.58 -15.61
N TRP A 347 6.67 14.93 -14.47
CA TRP A 347 6.24 13.94 -13.48
C TRP A 347 5.00 13.18 -13.94
N GLN A 348 4.99 11.86 -13.75
CA GLN A 348 3.75 11.14 -13.54
C GLN A 348 3.13 11.64 -12.22
N VAL A 349 1.82 11.77 -12.12
CA VAL A 349 1.14 12.13 -10.89
C VAL A 349 0.23 11.02 -10.40
N GLY A 350 0.16 10.83 -9.08
CA GLY A 350 -0.78 9.96 -8.39
C GLY A 350 -1.57 10.78 -7.36
N ILE A 351 -2.88 10.90 -7.55
CA ILE A 351 -3.73 11.75 -6.74
C ILE A 351 -4.65 10.87 -5.89
N HIS A 352 -4.53 10.94 -4.56
CA HIS A 352 -5.49 10.34 -3.64
C HIS A 352 -6.86 11.00 -3.85
N ALA A 353 -7.86 10.20 -4.23
CA ALA A 353 -9.24 10.63 -4.34
C ALA A 353 -10.19 9.43 -4.16
N GLN A 354 -11.06 9.49 -3.15
CA GLN A 354 -11.91 8.37 -2.77
C GLN A 354 -13.41 8.61 -3.02
N GLY A 355 -13.94 9.80 -2.73
CA GLY A 355 -15.32 10.16 -3.00
C GLY A 355 -15.54 10.62 -4.44
N ASP A 356 -16.78 10.53 -4.94
CA ASP A 356 -17.11 10.92 -6.31
C ASP A 356 -16.78 12.38 -6.64
N LEU A 357 -16.89 13.29 -5.68
CA LEU A 357 -16.53 14.70 -5.89
C LEU A 357 -15.02 14.91 -5.80
N GLY A 358 -14.30 14.17 -4.93
CA GLY A 358 -12.83 14.15 -4.90
C GLY A 358 -12.25 13.63 -6.21
N ILE A 359 -12.80 12.52 -6.74
CA ILE A 359 -12.42 11.95 -8.03
C ILE A 359 -12.67 12.96 -9.16
N GLU A 360 -13.78 13.72 -9.11
CA GLU A 360 -14.06 14.76 -10.11
C GLU A 360 -12.94 15.82 -10.17
N TYR A 361 -12.52 16.32 -9.01
CA TYR A 361 -11.46 17.31 -8.93
C TYR A 361 -10.09 16.76 -9.36
N ALA A 362 -9.78 15.52 -9.00
CA ALA A 362 -8.56 14.85 -9.45
C ALA A 362 -8.55 14.65 -10.97
N LEU A 363 -9.66 14.18 -11.56
CA LEU A 363 -9.79 14.03 -13.02
C LEU A 363 -9.68 15.35 -13.75
N ALA A 364 -10.29 16.44 -13.22
CA ALA A 364 -10.19 17.76 -13.82
C ALA A 364 -8.74 18.25 -13.84
N ALA A 365 -7.99 18.08 -12.73
CA ALA A 365 -6.59 18.46 -12.64
C ALA A 365 -5.71 17.68 -13.63
N ILE A 366 -5.90 16.35 -13.72
CA ILE A 366 -5.15 15.50 -14.66
C ILE A 366 -5.48 15.88 -16.12
N GLN A 367 -6.76 16.05 -16.44
CA GLN A 367 -7.21 16.40 -17.79
C GLN A 367 -6.61 17.72 -18.27
N GLU A 368 -6.64 18.75 -17.42
CA GLU A 368 -6.06 20.06 -17.74
C GLU A 368 -4.54 19.99 -17.85
N GLY A 369 -3.89 19.23 -16.98
CA GLY A 369 -2.45 18.97 -17.05
C GLY A 369 -2.04 18.25 -18.34
N ILE A 370 -2.77 17.23 -18.78
CA ILE A 370 -2.54 16.53 -20.06
C ILE A 370 -2.71 17.52 -21.23
N ALA A 371 -3.80 18.30 -21.22
CA ALA A 371 -4.08 19.27 -22.27
C ALA A 371 -3.00 20.35 -22.42
N SER A 372 -2.42 20.80 -21.31
CA SER A 372 -1.40 21.85 -21.29
C SER A 372 0.02 21.35 -21.57
N THR A 373 0.37 20.13 -21.16
CA THR A 373 1.74 19.62 -21.23
C THR A 373 1.94 18.54 -22.30
N GLY A 374 0.88 17.88 -22.76
CA GLY A 374 1.00 16.70 -23.63
C GLY A 374 1.65 15.51 -22.92
N SER A 375 1.60 15.42 -21.59
CA SER A 375 2.25 14.37 -20.81
C SER A 375 1.94 12.97 -21.34
N PRO A 376 2.95 12.12 -21.58
CA PRO A 376 2.76 10.75 -22.08
C PRO A 376 2.53 9.74 -20.96
N HIS A 377 2.56 10.18 -19.69
CA HIS A 377 2.46 9.28 -18.55
C HIS A 377 1.04 8.77 -18.34
N ARG A 378 0.93 7.53 -17.83
CA ARG A 378 -0.30 6.99 -17.26
C ARG A 378 -0.48 7.56 -15.85
N HIS A 379 -1.14 8.72 -15.73
CA HIS A 379 -1.43 9.31 -14.44
C HIS A 379 -2.36 8.42 -13.63
N ARG A 380 -2.32 8.54 -12.30
CA ARG A 380 -3.01 7.62 -11.40
C ARG A 380 -3.99 8.37 -10.51
N ILE A 381 -5.11 7.72 -10.21
CA ILE A 381 -5.97 8.08 -9.08
C ILE A 381 -5.81 6.97 -8.04
N GLU A 382 -5.22 7.33 -6.92
CA GLU A 382 -5.02 6.41 -5.80
C GLU A 382 -6.37 6.20 -5.11
N HIS A 383 -6.68 4.95 -4.82
CA HIS A 383 -7.94 4.43 -4.29
C HIS A 383 -9.09 4.46 -5.28
N CYS A 384 -9.38 5.58 -5.93
CA CYS A 384 -10.49 5.74 -6.87
C CYS A 384 -11.79 5.10 -6.33
N GLY A 385 -12.13 5.41 -5.05
CA GLY A 385 -13.01 4.57 -4.23
C GLY A 385 -14.43 4.42 -4.77
N TYR A 386 -15.04 5.52 -5.25
CA TYR A 386 -16.41 5.53 -5.77
C TYR A 386 -16.53 6.37 -7.05
N PRO A 387 -15.98 5.90 -8.17
CA PRO A 387 -16.12 6.60 -9.45
C PRO A 387 -17.50 6.36 -10.03
N THR A 388 -18.19 7.42 -10.45
CA THR A 388 -19.43 7.32 -11.23
C THR A 388 -19.17 6.74 -12.63
N ALA A 389 -20.19 6.22 -13.32
CA ALA A 389 -20.05 5.68 -14.68
C ALA A 389 -19.43 6.71 -15.65
N GLY A 390 -19.86 7.98 -15.60
CA GLY A 390 -19.29 9.03 -16.44
C GLY A 390 -17.83 9.36 -16.10
N GLN A 391 -17.42 9.20 -14.86
CA GLN A 391 -16.01 9.34 -14.46
C GLN A 391 -15.18 8.15 -14.95
N GLN A 392 -15.71 6.92 -14.89
CA GLN A 392 -15.05 5.76 -15.49
C GLN A 392 -14.85 5.92 -17.01
N ASP A 393 -15.83 6.46 -17.73
CA ASP A 393 -15.68 6.75 -19.16
C ASP A 393 -14.56 7.79 -19.43
N ARG A 394 -14.42 8.80 -18.56
CA ARG A 394 -13.32 9.79 -18.61
C ARG A 394 -11.97 9.17 -18.25
N ILE A 395 -11.93 8.31 -17.23
CA ILE A 395 -10.73 7.55 -16.84
C ILE A 395 -10.22 6.75 -18.05
N ALA A 396 -11.10 6.02 -18.72
CA ALA A 396 -10.77 5.27 -19.94
C ALA A 396 -10.23 6.19 -21.05
N ALA A 397 -10.93 7.30 -21.34
CA ALA A 397 -10.55 8.23 -22.41
C ALA A 397 -9.21 8.94 -22.17
N LEU A 398 -8.85 9.20 -20.89
CA LEU A 398 -7.61 9.85 -20.50
C LEU A 398 -6.45 8.86 -20.27
N GLY A 399 -6.72 7.55 -20.27
CA GLY A 399 -5.72 6.54 -19.93
C GLY A 399 -5.24 6.62 -18.47
N VAL A 400 -6.08 7.16 -17.57
CA VAL A 400 -5.80 7.24 -16.13
C VAL A 400 -5.92 5.86 -15.50
N VAL A 401 -5.07 5.56 -14.52
CA VAL A 401 -5.03 4.26 -13.83
C VAL A 401 -5.63 4.38 -12.44
N PRO A 402 -6.79 3.75 -12.17
CA PRO A 402 -7.30 3.59 -10.82
C PRO A 402 -6.48 2.53 -10.06
N VAL A 403 -6.07 2.84 -8.83
CA VAL A 403 -5.31 1.93 -7.96
C VAL A 403 -6.19 1.50 -6.80
N ASN A 404 -6.74 0.31 -6.88
CA ASN A 404 -7.82 -0.18 -6.03
C ASN A 404 -7.33 -0.99 -4.82
N GLN A 405 -8.06 -0.93 -3.68
CA GLN A 405 -7.79 -1.71 -2.47
C GLN A 405 -9.03 -2.53 -2.05
N PRO A 406 -9.29 -3.68 -2.68
CA PRO A 406 -10.49 -4.47 -2.38
C PRO A 406 -10.51 -4.99 -0.92
N ASN A 407 -9.38 -4.99 -0.23
CA ASN A 407 -9.30 -5.33 1.19
C ASN A 407 -10.13 -4.40 2.09
N PHE A 408 -10.38 -3.16 1.69
CA PHE A 408 -11.25 -2.24 2.44
C PHE A 408 -12.67 -2.79 2.60
N LEU A 409 -13.19 -3.53 1.61
CA LEU A 409 -14.49 -4.19 1.71
C LEU A 409 -14.48 -5.36 2.70
N VAL A 410 -13.39 -6.13 2.73
CA VAL A 410 -13.25 -7.29 3.63
C VAL A 410 -13.00 -6.85 5.07
N GLU A 411 -12.31 -5.74 5.29
CA GLU A 411 -11.92 -5.29 6.61
C GLU A 411 -12.90 -4.28 7.23
N SER A 412 -13.48 -3.41 6.41
CA SER A 412 -14.35 -2.29 6.84
C SER A 412 -15.70 -2.27 6.13
N GLY A 413 -16.05 -3.29 5.35
CA GLY A 413 -17.22 -3.31 4.50
C GLY A 413 -18.54 -3.13 5.26
N ASP A 414 -18.67 -3.66 6.47
CA ASP A 414 -19.89 -3.49 7.28
C ASP A 414 -20.09 -2.01 7.68
N ASP A 415 -19.01 -1.30 8.06
CA ASP A 415 -19.07 0.13 8.36
C ASP A 415 -19.35 0.95 7.09
N LEU A 416 -18.75 0.57 5.97
CA LEU A 416 -19.02 1.19 4.67
C LEU A 416 -20.47 1.00 4.22
N CYS A 417 -21.07 -0.18 4.46
CA CYS A 417 -22.49 -0.41 4.23
C CYS A 417 -23.37 0.54 5.04
N ARG A 418 -23.04 0.72 6.32
CA ARG A 418 -23.78 1.62 7.21
C ARG A 418 -23.64 3.10 6.78
N THR A 419 -22.44 3.53 6.43
CA THR A 419 -22.15 4.95 6.14
C THR A 419 -22.52 5.38 4.72
N LEU A 420 -22.51 4.47 3.75
CA LEU A 420 -22.80 4.74 2.34
C LEU A 420 -24.17 4.23 1.87
N GLY A 421 -24.81 3.32 2.63
CA GLY A 421 -26.03 2.67 2.18
C GLY A 421 -25.80 1.90 0.88
N ASP A 422 -26.77 1.95 -0.04
CA ASP A 422 -26.70 1.21 -1.32
C ASP A 422 -25.50 1.61 -2.21
N ARG A 423 -24.90 2.78 -2.00
CA ARG A 423 -23.70 3.21 -2.75
C ARG A 423 -22.50 2.29 -2.53
N VAL A 424 -22.47 1.52 -1.43
CA VAL A 424 -21.40 0.56 -1.15
C VAL A 424 -21.20 -0.42 -2.31
N HIS A 425 -22.27 -0.77 -3.04
CA HIS A 425 -22.21 -1.70 -4.16
C HIS A 425 -21.41 -1.17 -5.37
N GLY A 426 -21.26 0.15 -5.49
CA GLY A 426 -20.46 0.81 -6.52
C GLY A 426 -19.01 1.10 -6.12
N LEU A 427 -18.56 0.69 -4.93
CA LEU A 427 -17.17 0.87 -4.51
C LEU A 427 -16.23 0.01 -5.34
N GLN A 428 -15.12 0.64 -5.80
CA GLN A 428 -14.06 -0.05 -6.54
C GLN A 428 -14.61 -1.00 -7.61
N PRO A 429 -15.13 -0.45 -8.71
CA PRO A 429 -15.89 -1.21 -9.72
C PRO A 429 -14.95 -1.94 -10.68
N LEU A 430 -14.21 -2.93 -10.16
CA LEU A 430 -13.10 -3.62 -10.84
C LEU A 430 -13.50 -4.26 -12.17
N ARG A 431 -14.69 -4.90 -12.21
CA ARG A 431 -15.17 -5.53 -13.45
C ARG A 431 -15.58 -4.48 -14.47
N SER A 432 -16.28 -3.44 -14.02
CA SER A 432 -16.67 -2.31 -14.84
C SER A 432 -15.47 -1.55 -15.43
N GLU A 433 -14.35 -1.48 -14.69
CA GLU A 433 -13.08 -0.95 -15.19
C GLU A 433 -12.54 -1.81 -16.34
N LEU A 434 -12.46 -3.13 -16.16
CA LEU A 434 -12.00 -4.05 -17.21
C LEU A 434 -12.88 -4.00 -18.45
N ASP A 435 -14.21 -3.95 -18.29
CA ASP A 435 -15.15 -3.89 -19.41
C ASP A 435 -15.00 -2.59 -20.22
N ARG A 436 -14.47 -1.51 -19.61
CA ARG A 436 -14.11 -0.24 -20.26
C ARG A 436 -12.66 -0.20 -20.76
N GLN A 437 -11.95 -1.32 -20.68
CA GLN A 437 -10.52 -1.40 -21.02
C GLN A 437 -9.63 -0.48 -20.15
N ILE A 438 -10.08 -0.12 -18.96
CA ILE A 438 -9.27 0.57 -17.95
C ILE A 438 -8.30 -0.45 -17.36
N LEU A 439 -7.08 -0.02 -17.09
CA LEU A 439 -6.07 -0.83 -16.44
C LEU A 439 -6.44 -0.99 -14.95
N ALA A 440 -7.20 -2.03 -14.62
CA ALA A 440 -7.54 -2.35 -13.23
C ALA A 440 -6.30 -2.81 -12.47
N VAL A 441 -5.96 -2.12 -11.40
CA VAL A 441 -4.76 -2.35 -10.60
C VAL A 441 -5.14 -2.58 -9.15
N LEU A 442 -4.60 -3.64 -8.54
CA LEU A 442 -4.81 -3.99 -7.14
C LEU A 442 -3.59 -3.63 -6.30
N SER A 443 -3.84 -3.20 -5.07
CA SER A 443 -2.84 -2.84 -4.07
C SER A 443 -3.35 -3.08 -2.66
N SER A 444 -2.49 -2.96 -1.66
CA SER A 444 -2.86 -3.15 -0.27
C SER A 444 -3.18 -1.85 0.47
N ASP A 445 -2.48 -0.78 0.16
CA ASP A 445 -2.41 0.42 1.02
C ASP A 445 -2.00 0.06 2.47
N SER A 446 -1.06 -0.91 2.61
CA SER A 446 -0.52 -1.26 3.93
C SER A 446 0.28 -0.07 4.47
N PHE A 447 0.15 0.27 5.67
CA PHE A 447 -0.39 -0.39 6.88
C PHE A 447 -1.91 -0.25 7.08
N VAL A 448 -2.60 0.45 6.19
CA VAL A 448 -4.04 0.74 6.32
C VAL A 448 -4.87 -0.54 6.19
N SER A 449 -4.47 -1.46 5.32
CA SER A 449 -5.06 -2.78 5.20
C SER A 449 -4.01 -3.90 5.12
N ASN A 450 -4.49 -5.15 5.06
CA ASN A 450 -3.62 -6.32 4.98
C ASN A 450 -2.79 -6.31 3.67
N PHE A 451 -1.46 -6.44 3.80
CA PHE A 451 -0.54 -6.42 2.66
C PHE A 451 -0.44 -7.73 1.88
N ARG A 452 -1.00 -8.85 2.37
CA ARG A 452 -0.85 -10.16 1.71
C ARG A 452 -1.56 -10.19 0.36
N PRO A 453 -0.84 -10.39 -0.76
CA PRO A 453 -1.44 -10.31 -2.10
C PRO A 453 -2.56 -11.31 -2.33
N LEU A 454 -2.43 -12.54 -1.81
CA LEU A 454 -3.49 -13.53 -1.96
C LEU A 454 -4.75 -13.18 -1.18
N THR A 455 -4.65 -12.38 -0.10
CA THR A 455 -5.83 -11.79 0.56
C THR A 455 -6.47 -10.74 -0.35
N THR A 456 -5.68 -9.90 -1.02
CA THR A 456 -6.17 -8.90 -1.96
C THR A 456 -6.87 -9.54 -3.18
N LEU A 457 -6.27 -10.61 -3.74
CA LEU A 457 -6.91 -11.39 -4.82
C LEU A 457 -8.23 -12.01 -4.35
N SER A 458 -8.23 -12.64 -3.17
CA SER A 458 -9.43 -13.21 -2.54
C SER A 458 -10.53 -12.16 -2.38
N SER A 459 -10.17 -10.97 -1.90
CA SER A 459 -11.09 -9.85 -1.70
C SER A 459 -11.72 -9.39 -3.01
N ALA A 460 -10.92 -9.26 -4.08
CA ALA A 460 -11.41 -8.89 -5.43
C ALA A 460 -12.33 -9.97 -6.05
N MET A 461 -12.08 -11.25 -5.73
CA MET A 461 -12.87 -12.38 -6.22
C MET A 461 -14.16 -12.60 -5.42
N ALA A 462 -14.14 -12.43 -4.10
CA ALA A 462 -15.27 -12.71 -3.22
C ALA A 462 -16.16 -11.48 -2.94
N ARG A 463 -15.55 -10.31 -2.73
CA ARG A 463 -16.20 -9.04 -2.36
C ARG A 463 -17.16 -9.18 -1.17
N THR A 464 -16.71 -9.89 -0.14
CA THR A 464 -17.53 -10.25 1.01
C THR A 464 -17.09 -9.48 2.24
N THR A 465 -18.02 -8.80 2.93
CA THR A 465 -17.75 -8.07 4.17
C THR A 465 -17.49 -9.04 5.35
N PRO A 466 -16.98 -8.57 6.49
CA PRO A 466 -16.77 -9.40 7.67
C PRO A 466 -18.03 -10.16 8.12
N ASN A 467 -19.22 -9.58 7.99
CA ASN A 467 -20.50 -10.21 8.34
C ASN A 467 -21.10 -11.09 7.21
N GLY A 468 -20.34 -11.30 6.12
CA GLY A 468 -20.75 -12.21 5.04
C GLY A 468 -21.65 -11.58 3.96
N LEU A 469 -21.88 -10.26 4.00
CA LEU A 469 -22.61 -9.58 2.92
C LEU A 469 -21.72 -9.49 1.67
N VAL A 470 -22.26 -9.81 0.52
CA VAL A 470 -21.59 -9.63 -0.78
C VAL A 470 -21.88 -8.24 -1.31
N VAL A 471 -20.84 -7.46 -1.58
CA VAL A 471 -20.93 -6.07 -2.04
C VAL A 471 -20.58 -5.98 -3.52
N GLY A 472 -21.51 -5.50 -4.36
CA GLY A 472 -21.30 -5.39 -5.80
C GLY A 472 -20.90 -6.71 -6.45
N PRO A 473 -21.75 -7.76 -6.44
CA PRO A 473 -21.40 -9.11 -6.92
C PRO A 473 -20.95 -9.13 -8.39
N ASP A 474 -21.43 -8.19 -9.19
CA ASP A 474 -21.10 -8.08 -10.62
C ASP A 474 -19.69 -7.50 -10.84
N GLU A 475 -19.09 -6.91 -9.82
CA GLU A 475 -17.74 -6.34 -9.84
C GLU A 475 -16.64 -7.35 -9.45
N ARG A 476 -16.99 -8.62 -9.29
CA ARG A 476 -16.03 -9.70 -8.98
C ARG A 476 -15.08 -9.96 -10.14
N LEU A 477 -13.83 -10.21 -9.81
CA LEU A 477 -12.84 -10.69 -10.76
C LEU A 477 -12.73 -12.22 -10.74
N THR A 478 -12.33 -12.80 -11.89
CA THR A 478 -11.82 -14.18 -11.93
C THR A 478 -10.42 -14.21 -11.33
N PHE A 479 -9.93 -15.41 -10.98
CA PHE A 479 -8.54 -15.60 -10.51
C PHE A 479 -7.52 -15.00 -11.49
N GLN A 480 -7.68 -15.27 -12.79
CA GLN A 480 -6.78 -14.77 -13.83
C GLN A 480 -6.78 -13.24 -13.92
N GLN A 481 -7.95 -12.61 -13.85
CA GLN A 481 -8.07 -11.15 -13.83
C GLN A 481 -7.41 -10.55 -12.58
N ALA A 482 -7.64 -11.15 -11.41
CA ALA A 482 -7.05 -10.71 -10.15
C ALA A 482 -5.53 -10.91 -10.14
N LEU A 483 -5.01 -12.04 -10.67
CA LEU A 483 -3.58 -12.27 -10.83
C LEU A 483 -2.93 -11.20 -11.72
N ARG A 484 -3.51 -10.93 -12.90
CA ARG A 484 -3.02 -9.87 -13.78
C ARG A 484 -3.04 -8.51 -13.07
N ALA A 485 -4.11 -8.21 -12.35
CA ALA A 485 -4.30 -6.94 -11.65
C ALA A 485 -3.33 -6.73 -10.46
N HIS A 486 -2.65 -7.79 -10.00
CA HIS A 486 -1.63 -7.71 -8.92
C HIS A 486 -0.22 -8.10 -9.37
N THR A 487 0.01 -8.28 -10.67
CA THR A 487 1.33 -8.61 -11.25
C THR A 487 1.66 -7.69 -12.41
N LEU A 488 1.11 -7.95 -13.60
CA LEU A 488 1.44 -7.23 -14.83
C LEU A 488 0.82 -5.83 -14.87
N ALA A 489 -0.44 -5.68 -14.49
CA ALA A 489 -1.10 -4.38 -14.54
C ALA A 489 -0.43 -3.32 -13.65
N PRO A 490 -0.04 -3.61 -12.38
CA PRO A 490 0.74 -2.66 -11.60
C PRO A 490 2.15 -2.41 -12.18
N ALA A 491 2.79 -3.40 -12.78
CA ALA A 491 4.06 -3.18 -13.49
C ALA A 491 3.90 -2.20 -14.66
N GLU A 492 2.80 -2.31 -15.43
CA GLU A 492 2.43 -1.35 -16.48
C GLU A 492 2.15 0.06 -15.92
N ALA A 493 1.46 0.16 -14.76
CA ALA A 493 1.18 1.43 -14.09
C ALA A 493 2.46 2.14 -13.60
N LEU A 494 3.47 1.35 -13.23
CA LEU A 494 4.79 1.82 -12.79
C LEU A 494 5.80 1.99 -13.93
N SER A 495 5.41 1.70 -15.19
CA SER A 495 6.30 1.68 -16.37
C SER A 495 7.50 0.73 -16.20
N MET A 496 7.26 -0.42 -15.56
CA MET A 496 8.24 -1.48 -15.30
C MET A 496 7.86 -2.82 -15.95
N ASP A 497 6.83 -2.86 -16.78
CA ASP A 497 6.32 -4.07 -17.44
C ASP A 497 7.34 -4.73 -18.38
N HIS A 498 8.34 -3.99 -18.84
CA HIS A 498 9.49 -4.52 -19.56
C HIS A 498 10.51 -5.26 -18.68
N LEU A 499 10.42 -5.12 -17.35
CA LEU A 499 11.32 -5.73 -16.35
C LEU A 499 10.65 -6.83 -15.53
N ILE A 500 9.39 -6.62 -15.11
CA ILE A 500 8.68 -7.45 -14.14
C ILE A 500 7.23 -7.71 -14.54
N GLY A 501 6.47 -8.42 -13.70
CA GLY A 501 5.02 -8.60 -13.80
C GLY A 501 4.57 -9.79 -14.62
N SER A 502 5.47 -10.46 -15.36
CA SER A 502 5.18 -11.74 -16.05
C SER A 502 6.44 -12.62 -16.12
N VAL A 503 6.24 -13.93 -16.32
CA VAL A 503 7.34 -14.90 -16.46
C VAL A 503 7.67 -15.05 -17.94
N GLU A 504 8.55 -14.17 -18.44
CA GLU A 504 8.93 -14.09 -19.85
C GLU A 504 10.45 -13.91 -20.02
N PRO A 505 11.05 -14.47 -21.10
CA PRO A 505 12.47 -14.26 -21.38
C PRO A 505 12.86 -12.78 -21.44
N GLY A 506 13.99 -12.42 -20.83
CA GLY A 506 14.51 -11.06 -20.72
C GLY A 506 14.08 -10.30 -19.47
N LYS A 507 12.97 -10.66 -18.83
CA LYS A 507 12.52 -10.06 -17.57
C LYS A 507 13.33 -10.57 -16.38
N LEU A 508 13.22 -9.88 -15.26
CA LEU A 508 13.90 -10.20 -14.02
C LEU A 508 13.38 -11.51 -13.43
N GLY A 509 14.26 -12.26 -12.79
CA GLY A 509 13.96 -13.54 -12.17
C GLY A 509 13.25 -13.42 -10.82
N ASP A 510 12.26 -12.53 -10.74
CA ASP A 510 11.41 -12.32 -9.58
C ASP A 510 10.22 -13.28 -9.66
N LEU A 511 10.29 -14.39 -8.95
CA LEU A 511 9.35 -15.50 -9.06
C LEU A 511 8.83 -15.94 -7.71
N LEU A 512 7.63 -16.52 -7.73
CA LEU A 512 7.01 -17.18 -6.58
C LEU A 512 6.79 -18.65 -6.92
N TYR A 513 7.11 -19.52 -5.98
CA TYR A 513 6.73 -20.91 -6.04
C TYR A 513 5.67 -21.21 -4.97
N PHE A 514 4.60 -21.87 -5.38
CA PHE A 514 3.59 -22.46 -4.51
C PHE A 514 3.57 -23.97 -4.76
N ASP A 515 3.56 -24.76 -3.70
CA ASP A 515 3.47 -26.24 -3.77
C ASP A 515 2.08 -26.76 -4.17
N THR A 516 1.15 -25.83 -4.42
CA THR A 516 -0.22 -26.10 -4.86
C THR A 516 -0.57 -25.24 -6.08
N ASP A 517 -1.45 -25.76 -6.95
CA ASP A 517 -1.96 -24.98 -8.08
C ASP A 517 -3.04 -23.98 -7.62
N LEU A 518 -2.72 -22.71 -7.64
CA LEU A 518 -3.61 -21.64 -7.17
C LEU A 518 -4.91 -21.52 -7.98
N ARG A 519 -4.91 -21.94 -9.27
CA ARG A 519 -6.09 -21.89 -10.14
C ARG A 519 -7.24 -22.78 -9.67
N THR A 520 -6.94 -23.78 -8.86
CA THR A 520 -7.91 -24.76 -8.34
C THR A 520 -8.50 -24.35 -6.98
N ARG A 521 -8.05 -23.22 -6.40
CA ARG A 521 -8.40 -22.80 -5.06
C ARG A 521 -9.56 -21.81 -5.07
N SER A 522 -10.43 -21.94 -4.08
CA SER A 522 -11.47 -20.93 -3.80
C SER A 522 -10.82 -19.65 -3.26
N ALA A 523 -11.57 -18.54 -3.31
CA ALA A 523 -11.11 -17.27 -2.77
C ALA A 523 -10.67 -17.38 -1.29
N SER A 524 -11.43 -18.08 -0.46
CA SER A 524 -11.11 -18.27 0.96
C SER A 524 -9.85 -19.11 1.18
N GLU A 525 -9.63 -20.14 0.36
CA GLU A 525 -8.40 -20.96 0.42
C GLU A 525 -7.18 -20.12 0.02
N LEU A 526 -7.30 -19.30 -1.03
CA LEU A 526 -6.22 -18.40 -1.48
C LEU A 526 -5.75 -17.46 -0.36
N ALA A 527 -6.68 -16.84 0.37
CA ALA A 527 -6.35 -15.92 1.46
C ALA A 527 -5.48 -16.53 2.56
N ALA A 528 -5.54 -17.85 2.74
CA ALA A 528 -4.78 -18.58 3.76
C ALA A 528 -3.37 -19.00 3.29
N LEU A 529 -3.09 -18.94 1.97
CA LEU A 529 -1.82 -19.41 1.41
C LEU A 529 -0.72 -18.33 1.48
N ALA A 530 0.51 -18.81 1.46
CA ALA A 530 1.72 -18.01 1.25
C ALA A 530 2.64 -18.77 0.28
N PRO A 531 3.56 -18.09 -0.43
CA PRO A 531 4.51 -18.79 -1.30
C PRO A 531 5.43 -19.70 -0.47
N SER A 532 5.70 -20.89 -1.00
CA SER A 532 6.70 -21.81 -0.45
C SER A 532 8.11 -21.26 -0.66
N ALA A 533 8.32 -20.51 -1.74
CA ALA A 533 9.55 -19.76 -1.98
C ALA A 533 9.27 -18.45 -2.74
N THR A 534 9.99 -17.40 -2.38
CA THR A 534 10.06 -16.13 -3.10
C THR A 534 11.48 -15.93 -3.62
N LEU A 535 11.60 -15.64 -4.90
CA LEU A 535 12.88 -15.34 -5.56
C LEU A 535 12.90 -13.90 -6.03
N VAL A 536 14.05 -13.25 -5.86
CA VAL A 536 14.39 -11.95 -6.48
C VAL A 536 15.71 -12.12 -7.22
N ASP A 537 15.77 -11.69 -8.49
CA ASP A 537 16.91 -11.93 -9.37
C ASP A 537 17.33 -13.42 -9.41
N GLY A 538 16.38 -14.36 -9.34
CA GLY A 538 16.64 -15.79 -9.32
C GLY A 538 17.26 -16.32 -8.02
N THR A 539 17.40 -15.49 -7.00
CA THR A 539 17.89 -15.88 -5.67
C THR A 539 16.71 -16.07 -4.71
N VAL A 540 16.66 -17.19 -4.01
CA VAL A 540 15.63 -17.41 -2.96
C VAL A 540 15.90 -16.46 -1.80
N VAL A 541 14.95 -15.56 -1.54
CA VAL A 541 15.03 -14.52 -0.49
C VAL A 541 14.09 -14.79 0.68
N ALA A 542 13.07 -15.62 0.48
CA ALA A 542 12.18 -16.11 1.56
C ALA A 542 11.68 -17.52 1.23
N GLY A 543 11.43 -18.32 2.25
CA GLY A 543 11.01 -19.71 2.10
C GLY A 543 12.08 -20.63 1.54
N THR A 544 11.67 -21.73 0.89
CA THR A 544 12.58 -22.73 0.31
C THR A 544 12.00 -23.34 -0.96
N LEU A 545 12.87 -23.57 -1.96
CA LEU A 545 12.56 -24.46 -3.09
C LEU A 545 12.90 -25.88 -2.66
N THR A 546 11.90 -26.63 -2.21
CA THR A 546 12.12 -28.02 -1.79
C THR A 546 12.04 -28.92 -3.01
N PRO A 547 13.13 -29.70 -3.34
CA PRO A 547 13.06 -30.71 -4.39
C PRO A 547 11.95 -31.72 -4.10
N GLY A 548 11.17 -32.08 -5.13
CA GLY A 548 10.28 -33.23 -5.07
C GLY A 548 11.10 -34.49 -4.80
N GLY A 549 10.72 -35.25 -3.77
CA GLY A 549 11.40 -36.48 -3.39
C GLY A 549 11.21 -37.59 -4.40
#